data_62b4690b0ac6f72d909ec535d1eeab3a
#
_entry.id   62b4690b0ac6f72d909ec535d1eeab3a
#
_cell.length_a   1.000
_cell.length_b   1.000
_cell.length_c   1.000
_cell.angle_alpha   90.00
_cell.angle_beta   90.00
_cell.angle_gamma   90.00
#
_symmetry.space_group_name_H-M   'P 1'
#
loop_
_entity.id
_entity.type
_entity.pdbx_description
1 polymer ?
#
loop_
_entity_poly.entity_id
_entity_poly.type
_entity_poly.pdbx_seq_one_letter_code
_entity_poly.pdbx_strand_id
1 'polypeptide(L)'
;MRQWALWRRPKRLIVWIIGCELATVGLIVLTSMTTPMPATNDWVRFVTLALCATVHLQLSRRQEEAMRSRKPTLHIDLVGIWSFAAVVVLPVHLALLTILVSRTQRWFVARRPPHRYVYSTCSMLLAAVSAHEVMAAFGPRSLSMLTVFDSMTEFGILMLAGLVYFAIQLAVIAVGPILLDLRPTLAVLGTKDDNELEALTIALGTVAAVLLVNLPAALAIIVVISVIGNRIAEVRQLQVDVRTDPKTGLLNMRGWQEGAQRALSRVERANGSAAVLMVDLDHFKSINDTWGHPAGDDMLEYVAHALRGATRPSDIVGRFGGEEFVVLLPEADTGEAEQAGERIRRMISELHVPTTDKRGGPVAITDRTTSIGVAIYPVHAKRLDDLLQAADAAVYEAKENGRDQVRVAT
;
A
#
# COMPACT_ATOMS: atom_id res chain seq x y z
N MET A 1 -24.56 11.11 -18.28
CA MET A 1 -23.16 11.02 -18.68
C MET A 1 -22.27 12.21 -18.27
N ARG A 2 -22.79 13.47 -18.17
CA ARG A 2 -22.00 14.65 -17.78
C ARG A 2 -21.43 14.67 -16.33
N GLN A 3 -21.86 13.77 -15.45
CA GLN A 3 -21.40 13.70 -14.05
C GLN A 3 -20.33 12.62 -13.80
N TRP A 4 -19.80 11.97 -14.82
CA TRP A 4 -18.79 10.94 -14.65
C TRP A 4 -17.47 11.58 -14.23
N ALA A 5 -16.88 11.13 -13.11
CA ALA A 5 -15.65 11.69 -12.55
C ALA A 5 -14.45 11.65 -13.53
N LEU A 6 -14.52 10.81 -14.57
CA LEU A 6 -13.54 10.74 -15.63
C LEU A 6 -13.42 12.07 -16.41
N TRP A 7 -14.55 12.73 -16.74
CA TRP A 7 -14.57 13.95 -17.55
C TRP A 7 -13.97 15.17 -16.86
N ARG A 8 -13.69 15.07 -15.55
CA ARG A 8 -12.99 16.09 -14.75
C ARG A 8 -11.47 15.90 -14.75
N ARG A 9 -10.95 14.87 -15.42
CA ARG A 9 -9.52 14.56 -15.50
C ARG A 9 -8.85 15.23 -16.71
N PRO A 10 -7.51 15.36 -16.70
CA PRO A 10 -6.76 15.90 -17.84
C PRO A 10 -7.08 15.15 -19.13
N LYS A 11 -7.23 15.88 -20.25
CA LYS A 11 -7.57 15.30 -21.55
C LYS A 11 -6.61 14.18 -21.98
N ARG A 12 -5.31 14.32 -21.67
CA ARG A 12 -4.28 13.31 -21.98
C ARG A 12 -4.60 11.95 -21.34
N LEU A 13 -5.03 11.96 -20.08
CA LEU A 13 -5.42 10.75 -19.37
C LEU A 13 -6.70 10.13 -19.94
N ILE A 14 -7.68 10.94 -20.31
CA ILE A 14 -8.93 10.47 -20.92
C ILE A 14 -8.64 9.78 -22.26
N VAL A 15 -7.82 10.41 -23.13
CA VAL A 15 -7.41 9.84 -24.42
C VAL A 15 -6.67 8.50 -24.22
N TRP A 16 -5.77 8.43 -23.24
CA TRP A 16 -5.05 7.21 -22.92
C TRP A 16 -5.97 6.08 -22.48
N ILE A 17 -6.89 6.34 -21.54
CA ILE A 17 -7.85 5.34 -21.05
C ILE A 17 -8.73 4.82 -22.19
N ILE A 18 -9.32 5.72 -22.99
CA ILE A 18 -10.15 5.34 -24.14
C ILE A 18 -9.32 4.56 -25.17
N GLY A 19 -8.08 4.98 -25.42
CA GLY A 19 -7.16 4.28 -26.32
C GLY A 19 -6.88 2.85 -25.87
N CYS A 20 -6.64 2.63 -24.59
CA CYS A 20 -6.46 1.29 -24.00
C CYS A 20 -7.74 0.45 -24.12
N GLU A 21 -8.91 1.03 -23.88
CA GLU A 21 -10.20 0.33 -24.01
C GLU A 21 -10.45 -0.10 -25.47
N LEU A 22 -10.24 0.80 -26.44
CA LEU A 22 -10.39 0.49 -27.86
C LEU A 22 -9.37 -0.54 -28.35
N ALA A 23 -8.10 -0.43 -27.90
CA ALA A 23 -7.05 -1.40 -28.22
C ALA A 23 -7.41 -2.79 -27.68
N THR A 24 -7.94 -2.85 -26.45
CA THR A 24 -8.40 -4.10 -25.83
C THR A 24 -9.53 -4.74 -26.64
N VAL A 25 -10.55 -3.96 -27.02
CA VAL A 25 -11.67 -4.46 -27.82
C VAL A 25 -11.17 -4.94 -29.20
N GLY A 26 -10.34 -4.13 -29.88
CA GLY A 26 -9.76 -4.52 -31.17
C GLY A 26 -8.95 -5.82 -31.11
N LEU A 27 -8.16 -5.99 -30.05
CA LEU A 27 -7.34 -7.17 -29.84
C LEU A 27 -8.21 -8.42 -29.54
N ILE A 28 -9.27 -8.27 -28.74
CA ILE A 28 -10.24 -9.35 -28.48
C ILE A 28 -10.91 -9.80 -29.78
N VAL A 29 -11.35 -8.87 -30.62
CA VAL A 29 -11.97 -9.19 -31.90
C VAL A 29 -10.98 -9.91 -32.82
N LEU A 30 -9.75 -9.42 -32.93
CA LEU A 30 -8.71 -10.03 -33.78
C LEU A 30 -8.40 -11.46 -33.32
N THR A 31 -8.14 -11.66 -32.04
CA THR A 31 -7.82 -12.99 -31.48
C THR A 31 -9.00 -13.95 -31.60
N SER A 32 -10.23 -13.46 -31.44
CA SER A 32 -11.43 -14.30 -31.60
C SER A 32 -11.62 -14.79 -33.06
N MET A 33 -11.14 -14.03 -34.05
CA MET A 33 -11.18 -14.43 -35.45
C MET A 33 -10.09 -15.46 -35.83
N THR A 34 -8.97 -15.46 -35.14
CA THR A 34 -7.80 -16.29 -35.45
C THR A 34 -7.72 -17.59 -34.62
N THR A 35 -8.47 -17.64 -33.52
CA THR A 35 -8.40 -18.80 -32.61
C THR A 35 -9.50 -19.81 -32.92
N PRO A 36 -9.18 -21.12 -32.94
CA PRO A 36 -10.18 -22.17 -33.18
C PRO A 36 -11.23 -22.23 -32.06
N MET A 37 -12.41 -22.80 -32.37
CA MET A 37 -13.48 -22.98 -31.37
C MET A 37 -13.01 -23.89 -30.23
N PRO A 38 -13.42 -23.61 -28.98
CA PRO A 38 -13.06 -24.42 -27.81
C PRO A 38 -13.59 -25.86 -27.91
N ALA A 39 -12.76 -26.80 -27.52
CA ALA A 39 -13.18 -28.20 -27.34
C ALA A 39 -14.04 -28.35 -26.06
N THR A 40 -14.75 -29.48 -25.96
CA THR A 40 -15.59 -29.80 -24.77
C THR A 40 -14.76 -29.76 -23.48
N ASN A 41 -13.52 -30.25 -23.50
CA ASN A 41 -12.61 -30.23 -22.36
C ASN A 41 -12.24 -28.79 -21.92
N ASP A 42 -12.15 -27.86 -22.86
CA ASP A 42 -11.82 -26.45 -22.52
C ASP A 42 -12.97 -25.78 -21.75
N TRP A 43 -14.23 -26.15 -22.11
CA TRP A 43 -15.40 -25.70 -21.35
C TRP A 43 -15.42 -26.25 -19.90
N VAL A 44 -15.06 -27.52 -19.72
CA VAL A 44 -14.97 -28.14 -18.39
C VAL A 44 -13.91 -27.42 -17.56
N ARG A 45 -12.71 -27.15 -18.11
CA ARG A 45 -11.64 -26.43 -17.47
C ARG A 45 -12.04 -24.99 -17.13
N PHE A 46 -12.70 -24.29 -18.06
CA PHE A 46 -13.26 -22.95 -17.84
C PHE A 46 -14.22 -22.92 -16.64
N VAL A 47 -15.21 -23.84 -16.63
CA VAL A 47 -16.18 -23.91 -15.51
C VAL A 47 -15.47 -24.20 -14.19
N THR A 48 -14.49 -25.10 -14.20
CA THR A 48 -13.69 -25.39 -12.98
C THR A 48 -12.95 -24.17 -12.45
N LEU A 49 -12.25 -23.42 -13.31
CA LEU A 49 -11.55 -22.19 -12.91
C LEU A 49 -12.51 -21.10 -12.47
N ALA A 50 -13.61 -20.90 -13.19
CA ALA A 50 -14.64 -19.93 -12.82
C ALA A 50 -15.28 -20.25 -11.47
N LEU A 51 -15.51 -21.54 -11.18
CA LEU A 51 -16.02 -22.00 -9.89
C LEU A 51 -14.99 -21.75 -8.78
N CYS A 52 -13.72 -22.11 -8.97
CA CYS A 52 -12.65 -21.84 -8.01
C CYS A 52 -12.50 -20.35 -7.72
N ALA A 53 -12.51 -19.50 -8.76
CA ALA A 53 -12.48 -18.05 -8.63
C ALA A 53 -13.68 -17.51 -7.83
N THR A 54 -14.88 -18.04 -8.11
CA THR A 54 -16.12 -17.66 -7.41
C THR A 54 -16.06 -18.05 -5.93
N VAL A 55 -15.68 -19.29 -5.63
CA VAL A 55 -15.53 -19.78 -4.24
C VAL A 55 -14.50 -18.96 -3.49
N HIS A 56 -13.33 -18.73 -4.09
CA HIS A 56 -12.29 -17.86 -3.50
C HIS A 56 -12.83 -16.46 -3.19
N LEU A 57 -13.51 -15.81 -4.14
CA LEU A 57 -14.08 -14.48 -3.98
C LEU A 57 -15.15 -14.43 -2.88
N GLN A 58 -16.04 -15.43 -2.82
CA GLN A 58 -17.10 -15.51 -1.80
C GLN A 58 -16.53 -15.72 -0.39
N LEU A 59 -15.51 -16.58 -0.25
CA LEU A 59 -14.83 -16.78 1.03
C LEU A 59 -14.05 -15.56 1.49
N SER A 60 -13.55 -14.75 0.54
CA SER A 60 -12.81 -13.49 0.81
C SER A 60 -13.73 -12.26 0.87
N ARG A 61 -15.02 -12.39 0.61
CA ARG A 61 -15.97 -11.26 0.47
C ARG A 61 -16.03 -10.35 1.69
N ARG A 62 -16.11 -10.91 2.90
CA ARG A 62 -16.17 -10.13 4.15
C ARG A 62 -14.91 -9.28 4.33
N GLN A 63 -13.77 -9.77 3.90
CA GLN A 63 -12.48 -9.08 3.95
C GLN A 63 -12.44 -7.89 2.99
N GLU A 64 -12.89 -8.07 1.75
CA GLU A 64 -13.00 -7.00 0.77
C GLU A 64 -14.02 -5.92 1.19
N GLU A 65 -15.10 -6.31 1.85
CA GLU A 65 -16.10 -5.37 2.40
C GLU A 65 -15.52 -4.54 3.56
N ALA A 66 -14.71 -5.14 4.44
CA ALA A 66 -14.03 -4.44 5.53
C ALA A 66 -12.97 -3.45 5.03
N MET A 67 -12.29 -3.74 3.93
CA MET A 67 -11.29 -2.84 3.31
C MET A 67 -11.90 -1.61 2.60
N ARG A 68 -13.21 -1.58 2.33
CA ARG A 68 -13.87 -0.43 1.68
C ARG A 68 -13.79 0.87 2.45
N SER A 69 -13.87 0.79 3.78
CA SER A 69 -13.93 1.96 4.67
C SER A 69 -12.55 2.53 5.01
N ARG A 70 -11.47 1.90 4.54
CA ARG A 70 -10.09 2.26 4.84
C ARG A 70 -9.36 2.77 3.61
N LYS A 71 -8.38 3.65 3.79
CA LYS A 71 -7.43 4.00 2.72
C LYS A 71 -6.50 2.78 2.54
N PRO A 72 -6.58 2.04 1.43
CA PRO A 72 -5.75 0.86 1.25
C PRO A 72 -4.30 1.28 1.04
N THR A 73 -3.42 0.87 1.94
CA THR A 73 -1.96 0.98 1.78
C THR A 73 -1.40 -0.16 0.94
N LEU A 74 -2.03 -1.33 0.98
CA LEU A 74 -1.66 -2.52 0.21
C LEU A 74 -2.93 -3.12 -0.42
N HIS A 75 -2.87 -3.39 -1.73
CA HIS A 75 -4.02 -3.97 -2.42
C HIS A 75 -3.75 -5.42 -2.83
N ILE A 76 -4.11 -6.35 -1.94
CA ILE A 76 -3.93 -7.78 -2.16
C ILE A 76 -5.06 -8.30 -3.05
N ASP A 77 -4.69 -8.76 -4.26
CA ASP A 77 -5.60 -9.36 -5.23
C ASP A 77 -5.15 -10.75 -5.69
N LEU A 78 -5.34 -11.75 -4.84
CA LEU A 78 -5.03 -13.13 -5.20
C LEU A 78 -6.05 -13.77 -6.18
N VAL A 79 -7.11 -13.08 -6.56
CA VAL A 79 -8.04 -13.53 -7.61
C VAL A 79 -7.34 -13.63 -8.98
N GLY A 80 -6.28 -12.88 -9.19
CA GLY A 80 -5.39 -12.96 -10.34
C GLY A 80 -4.82 -14.35 -10.62
N ILE A 81 -4.68 -15.21 -9.59
CA ILE A 81 -4.27 -16.62 -9.72
C ILE A 81 -5.10 -17.34 -10.77
N TRP A 82 -6.41 -17.21 -10.70
CA TRP A 82 -7.36 -17.87 -11.62
C TRP A 82 -7.30 -17.29 -13.01
N SER A 83 -7.05 -15.97 -13.12
CA SER A 83 -6.87 -15.26 -14.38
C SER A 83 -5.63 -15.75 -15.12
N PHE A 84 -4.49 -15.84 -14.43
CA PHE A 84 -3.26 -16.33 -15.06
C PHE A 84 -3.31 -17.83 -15.37
N ALA A 85 -3.88 -18.64 -14.48
CA ALA A 85 -4.12 -20.06 -14.78
C ALA A 85 -4.98 -20.25 -16.03
N ALA A 86 -6.01 -19.42 -16.24
CA ALA A 86 -6.84 -19.44 -17.44
C ALA A 86 -6.04 -19.07 -18.70
N VAL A 87 -5.17 -18.05 -18.63
CA VAL A 87 -4.30 -17.65 -19.76
C VAL A 87 -3.40 -18.80 -20.20
N VAL A 88 -2.91 -19.59 -19.25
CA VAL A 88 -1.98 -20.69 -19.50
C VAL A 88 -2.71 -21.92 -20.12
N VAL A 89 -3.90 -22.27 -19.64
CA VAL A 89 -4.55 -23.57 -19.98
C VAL A 89 -5.63 -23.45 -21.03
N LEU A 90 -6.32 -22.29 -21.12
CA LEU A 90 -7.49 -22.13 -21.95
C LEU A 90 -7.16 -21.44 -23.28
N PRO A 91 -7.95 -21.71 -24.36
CA PRO A 91 -7.97 -20.85 -25.53
C PRO A 91 -8.26 -19.41 -25.12
N VAL A 92 -7.67 -18.43 -25.84
CA VAL A 92 -7.65 -17.01 -25.45
C VAL A 92 -9.04 -16.46 -25.11
N HIS A 93 -10.08 -16.79 -25.88
CA HIS A 93 -11.42 -16.28 -25.62
C HIS A 93 -12.03 -16.82 -24.31
N LEU A 94 -11.77 -18.07 -23.90
CA LEU A 94 -12.20 -18.58 -22.60
C LEU A 94 -11.34 -18.04 -21.45
N ALA A 95 -10.06 -17.77 -21.69
CA ALA A 95 -9.21 -17.08 -20.72
C ALA A 95 -9.72 -15.66 -20.45
N LEU A 96 -10.02 -14.90 -21.52
CA LEU A 96 -10.60 -13.57 -21.38
C LEU A 96 -11.97 -13.58 -20.70
N LEU A 97 -12.80 -14.58 -21.03
CA LEU A 97 -14.10 -14.76 -20.38
C LEU A 97 -13.95 -15.06 -18.87
N THR A 98 -12.95 -15.87 -18.47
CA THR A 98 -12.64 -16.12 -17.05
C THR A 98 -12.29 -14.83 -16.30
N ILE A 99 -11.44 -13.98 -16.92
CA ILE A 99 -11.09 -12.68 -16.36
C ILE A 99 -12.34 -11.80 -16.23
N LEU A 100 -13.17 -11.71 -17.26
CA LEU A 100 -14.39 -10.90 -17.24
C LEU A 100 -15.39 -11.37 -16.19
N VAL A 101 -15.61 -12.68 -16.04
CA VAL A 101 -16.49 -13.25 -15.02
C VAL A 101 -15.99 -12.90 -13.61
N SER A 102 -14.71 -13.14 -13.34
CA SER A 102 -14.10 -12.82 -12.03
C SER A 102 -14.17 -11.32 -11.72
N ARG A 103 -13.89 -10.47 -12.71
CA ARG A 103 -13.96 -9.01 -12.57
C ARG A 103 -15.40 -8.55 -12.37
N THR A 104 -16.37 -9.09 -13.09
CA THR A 104 -17.79 -8.74 -12.92
C THR A 104 -18.28 -9.09 -11.52
N GLN A 105 -17.97 -10.27 -11.02
CA GLN A 105 -18.32 -10.66 -9.65
C GLN A 105 -17.69 -9.69 -8.62
N ARG A 106 -16.43 -9.35 -8.79
CA ARG A 106 -15.71 -8.44 -7.90
C ARG A 106 -16.25 -7.01 -7.96
N TRP A 107 -16.78 -6.55 -9.09
CA TRP A 107 -17.41 -5.24 -9.20
C TRP A 107 -18.48 -5.00 -8.12
N PHE A 108 -19.33 -5.99 -7.90
CA PHE A 108 -20.40 -5.91 -6.89
C PHE A 108 -19.86 -5.89 -5.47
N VAL A 109 -18.68 -6.45 -5.24
CA VAL A 109 -18.02 -6.49 -3.94
C VAL A 109 -17.19 -5.23 -3.69
N ALA A 110 -16.33 -4.82 -4.61
CA ALA A 110 -15.32 -3.77 -4.39
C ALA A 110 -15.85 -2.34 -4.52
N ARG A 111 -16.95 -2.09 -5.27
CA ARG A 111 -17.60 -0.76 -5.50
C ARG A 111 -16.62 0.39 -5.80
N ARG A 112 -15.63 0.14 -6.65
CA ARG A 112 -14.66 1.15 -7.06
C ARG A 112 -15.24 2.12 -8.09
N PRO A 113 -14.63 3.32 -8.28
CA PRO A 113 -15.02 4.23 -9.35
C PRO A 113 -14.98 3.53 -10.72
N PRO A 114 -16.06 3.59 -11.53
CA PRO A 114 -16.19 2.80 -12.76
C PRO A 114 -15.01 2.92 -13.73
N HIS A 115 -14.54 4.14 -13.99
CA HIS A 115 -13.42 4.38 -14.90
C HIS A 115 -12.11 3.71 -14.48
N ARG A 116 -11.81 3.67 -13.17
CA ARG A 116 -10.61 2.99 -12.64
C ARG A 116 -10.75 1.47 -12.75
N TYR A 117 -11.97 0.99 -12.54
CA TYR A 117 -12.25 -0.43 -12.60
C TYR A 117 -12.15 -0.98 -14.03
N VAL A 118 -12.78 -0.31 -14.99
CA VAL A 118 -12.70 -0.67 -16.41
C VAL A 118 -11.26 -0.60 -16.89
N TYR A 119 -10.53 0.47 -16.59
CA TYR A 119 -9.13 0.63 -16.96
C TYR A 119 -8.25 -0.52 -16.44
N SER A 120 -8.37 -0.88 -15.15
CA SER A 120 -7.60 -1.99 -14.59
C SER A 120 -8.04 -3.35 -15.17
N THR A 121 -9.28 -3.50 -15.60
CA THR A 121 -9.73 -4.70 -16.31
C THR A 121 -9.13 -4.77 -17.71
N CYS A 122 -9.07 -3.67 -18.45
CA CYS A 122 -8.41 -3.59 -19.75
C CYS A 122 -6.92 -3.92 -19.66
N SER A 123 -6.22 -3.45 -18.62
CA SER A 123 -4.80 -3.81 -18.42
C SER A 123 -4.61 -5.31 -18.25
N MET A 124 -5.47 -5.98 -17.49
CA MET A 124 -5.42 -7.44 -17.32
C MET A 124 -5.73 -8.19 -18.62
N LEU A 125 -6.71 -7.74 -19.40
CA LEU A 125 -7.04 -8.36 -20.68
C LEU A 125 -5.91 -8.20 -21.70
N LEU A 126 -5.30 -7.02 -21.79
CA LEU A 126 -4.12 -6.78 -22.65
C LEU A 126 -2.94 -7.67 -22.22
N ALA A 127 -2.66 -7.74 -20.93
CA ALA A 127 -1.61 -8.60 -20.40
C ALA A 127 -1.88 -10.09 -20.73
N ALA A 128 -3.13 -10.53 -20.57
CA ALA A 128 -3.55 -11.89 -20.87
C ALA A 128 -3.34 -12.28 -22.34
N VAL A 129 -3.74 -11.42 -23.28
CA VAL A 129 -3.52 -11.66 -24.70
C VAL A 129 -2.03 -11.66 -25.03
N SER A 130 -1.27 -10.69 -24.52
CA SER A 130 0.18 -10.62 -24.77
C SER A 130 0.91 -11.87 -24.28
N ALA A 131 0.58 -12.36 -23.09
CA ALA A 131 1.15 -13.60 -22.55
C ALA A 131 0.75 -14.82 -23.38
N HIS A 132 -0.50 -14.88 -23.84
CA HIS A 132 -0.98 -15.95 -24.71
C HIS A 132 -0.26 -15.98 -26.06
N GLU A 133 -0.02 -14.82 -26.68
CA GLU A 133 0.74 -14.70 -27.94
C GLU A 133 2.20 -15.13 -27.76
N VAL A 134 2.82 -14.83 -26.63
CA VAL A 134 4.17 -15.33 -26.31
C VAL A 134 4.19 -16.87 -26.29
N MET A 135 3.23 -17.48 -25.59
CA MET A 135 3.15 -18.95 -25.57
C MET A 135 2.87 -19.53 -26.95
N ALA A 136 2.02 -18.86 -27.76
CA ALA A 136 1.72 -19.30 -29.13
C ALA A 136 2.93 -19.20 -30.08
N ALA A 137 3.81 -18.22 -29.87
CA ALA A 137 4.98 -18.01 -30.72
C ALA A 137 6.12 -19.02 -30.46
N PHE A 138 6.25 -19.52 -29.21
CA PHE A 138 7.36 -20.36 -28.79
C PHE A 138 6.97 -21.81 -28.43
N GLY A 139 5.70 -22.11 -28.31
CA GLY A 139 5.23 -23.42 -27.87
C GLY A 139 3.81 -23.77 -28.35
N PRO A 140 3.27 -24.90 -27.91
CA PRO A 140 1.89 -25.28 -28.20
C PRO A 140 0.92 -24.26 -27.62
N ARG A 141 -0.11 -23.92 -28.39
CA ARG A 141 -1.10 -22.87 -28.06
C ARG A 141 -1.93 -23.11 -26.80
N SER A 142 -1.83 -24.26 -26.16
CA SER A 142 -2.41 -24.55 -24.85
C SER A 142 -1.69 -25.72 -24.18
N LEU A 143 -1.56 -25.66 -22.85
CA LEU A 143 -1.08 -26.77 -22.02
C LEU A 143 -1.98 -28.02 -22.08
N SER A 144 -3.10 -27.95 -22.81
CA SER A 144 -3.97 -29.10 -23.00
C SER A 144 -3.31 -30.28 -23.74
N MET A 145 -2.22 -30.06 -24.44
CA MET A 145 -1.37 -31.09 -25.05
C MET A 145 -0.18 -31.52 -24.19
N LEU A 146 0.13 -30.78 -23.09
CA LEU A 146 1.24 -31.12 -22.20
C LEU A 146 0.79 -32.18 -21.20
N THR A 147 1.12 -33.42 -21.45
CA THR A 147 0.90 -34.52 -20.51
C THR A 147 1.88 -34.51 -19.35
N VAL A 148 3.04 -33.91 -19.52
CA VAL A 148 4.08 -33.63 -18.48
C VAL A 148 4.91 -32.44 -18.96
N PHE A 149 5.49 -31.62 -18.06
CA PHE A 149 6.55 -30.68 -18.41
C PHE A 149 7.83 -31.44 -18.78
N ASP A 150 7.92 -31.84 -20.03
CA ASP A 150 9.04 -32.67 -20.49
C ASP A 150 10.34 -31.92 -20.72
N SER A 151 10.32 -30.57 -20.67
CA SER A 151 11.56 -29.81 -20.89
C SER A 151 11.64 -28.51 -20.12
N MET A 152 12.87 -28.13 -19.73
CA MET A 152 13.21 -26.82 -19.19
C MET A 152 12.82 -25.67 -20.15
N THR A 153 12.70 -25.95 -21.43
CA THR A 153 12.27 -24.98 -22.45
C THR A 153 10.82 -24.56 -22.25
N GLU A 154 9.90 -25.49 -21.99
CA GLU A 154 8.47 -25.20 -21.75
C GLU A 154 8.29 -24.41 -20.47
N PHE A 155 9.03 -24.75 -19.42
CA PHE A 155 9.06 -23.96 -18.20
C PHE A 155 9.57 -22.53 -18.45
N GLY A 156 10.62 -22.40 -19.27
CA GLY A 156 11.14 -21.08 -19.68
C GLY A 156 10.13 -20.24 -20.44
N ILE A 157 9.36 -20.84 -21.36
CA ILE A 157 8.29 -20.15 -22.10
C ILE A 157 7.19 -19.66 -21.14
N LEU A 158 6.81 -20.48 -20.17
CA LEU A 158 5.79 -20.12 -19.19
C LEU A 158 6.25 -19.00 -18.26
N MET A 159 7.52 -19.04 -17.85
CA MET A 159 8.12 -17.93 -17.09
C MET A 159 8.18 -16.64 -17.91
N LEU A 160 8.51 -16.72 -19.19
CA LEU A 160 8.51 -15.57 -20.09
C LEU A 160 7.11 -15.00 -20.27
N ALA A 161 6.09 -15.86 -20.45
CA ALA A 161 4.70 -15.44 -20.54
C ALA A 161 4.23 -14.72 -19.24
N GLY A 162 4.61 -15.25 -18.07
CA GLY A 162 4.33 -14.64 -16.78
C GLY A 162 5.02 -13.27 -16.63
N LEU A 163 6.28 -13.15 -17.07
CA LEU A 163 7.03 -11.89 -17.05
C LEU A 163 6.38 -10.85 -17.98
N VAL A 164 5.96 -11.25 -19.18
CA VAL A 164 5.26 -10.36 -20.13
C VAL A 164 3.91 -9.93 -19.56
N TYR A 165 3.15 -10.87 -18.96
CA TYR A 165 1.89 -10.55 -18.29
C TYR A 165 2.09 -9.47 -17.23
N PHE A 166 3.06 -9.64 -16.34
CA PHE A 166 3.42 -8.69 -15.30
C PHE A 166 3.86 -7.33 -15.87
N ALA A 167 4.79 -7.35 -16.84
CA ALA A 167 5.35 -6.14 -17.43
C ALA A 167 4.31 -5.26 -18.14
N ILE A 168 3.40 -5.87 -18.90
CA ILE A 168 2.32 -5.16 -19.60
C ILE A 168 1.35 -4.56 -18.58
N GLN A 169 0.96 -5.31 -17.54
CA GLN A 169 0.06 -4.83 -16.51
C GLN A 169 0.68 -3.65 -15.76
N LEU A 170 1.94 -3.78 -15.34
CA LEU A 170 2.69 -2.71 -14.68
C LEU A 170 2.83 -1.47 -15.58
N ALA A 171 3.22 -1.65 -16.84
CA ALA A 171 3.40 -0.55 -17.79
C ALA A 171 2.10 0.23 -18.01
N VAL A 172 0.97 -0.46 -18.24
CA VAL A 172 -0.32 0.19 -18.46
C VAL A 172 -0.74 0.98 -17.22
N ILE A 173 -0.62 0.39 -16.02
CA ILE A 173 -1.00 1.06 -14.76
C ILE A 173 -0.10 2.26 -14.46
N ALA A 174 1.20 2.18 -14.73
CA ALA A 174 2.18 3.24 -14.45
C ALA A 174 1.96 4.51 -15.29
N VAL A 175 1.40 4.39 -16.49
CA VAL A 175 1.15 5.56 -17.36
C VAL A 175 0.13 6.54 -16.77
N GLY A 176 -0.86 6.05 -16.01
CA GLY A 176 -1.89 6.90 -15.40
C GLY A 176 -1.34 8.03 -14.50
N PRO A 177 -0.53 7.72 -13.48
CA PRO A 177 0.15 8.72 -12.64
C PRO A 177 1.09 9.64 -13.41
N ILE A 178 1.82 9.12 -14.42
CA ILE A 178 2.72 9.94 -15.26
C ILE A 178 1.93 11.00 -16.04
N LEU A 179 0.78 10.65 -16.59
CA LEU A 179 -0.08 11.58 -17.32
C LEU A 179 -0.80 12.60 -16.42
N LEU A 180 -0.79 12.40 -15.10
CA LEU A 180 -1.29 13.34 -14.11
C LEU A 180 -0.20 14.33 -13.63
N ASP A 181 0.96 14.40 -14.29
CA ASP A 181 2.13 15.21 -13.91
C ASP A 181 2.63 14.95 -12.46
N LEU A 182 2.28 13.79 -11.91
CA LEU A 182 2.92 13.31 -10.68
C LEU A 182 4.35 12.93 -11.06
N ARG A 183 5.33 13.54 -10.39
CA ARG A 183 6.76 13.29 -10.69
C ARG A 183 7.00 11.78 -10.73
N PRO A 184 7.70 11.26 -11.76
CA PRO A 184 8.02 9.86 -11.85
C PRO A 184 8.98 9.49 -10.71
N THR A 185 8.42 9.03 -9.61
CA THR A 185 9.16 8.37 -8.54
C THR A 185 9.06 6.87 -8.76
N LEU A 186 9.99 6.10 -8.24
CA LEU A 186 9.91 4.63 -8.24
C LEU A 186 8.57 4.12 -7.66
N ALA A 187 7.90 4.93 -6.85
CA ALA A 187 6.54 4.68 -6.34
C ALA A 187 5.45 4.55 -7.43
N VAL A 188 5.68 5.04 -8.66
CA VAL A 188 4.77 4.84 -9.80
C VAL A 188 4.76 3.39 -10.28
N LEU A 189 5.86 2.66 -10.07
CA LEU A 189 6.00 1.24 -10.39
C LEU A 189 5.39 0.31 -9.33
N GLY A 190 4.65 0.84 -8.37
CA GLY A 190 4.13 0.09 -7.23
C GLY A 190 5.15 -0.03 -6.09
N THR A 191 4.69 -0.47 -4.93
CA THR A 191 5.58 -0.79 -3.82
C THR A 191 6.27 -2.14 -4.08
N LYS A 192 7.37 -2.39 -3.37
CA LYS A 192 8.05 -3.69 -3.41
C LYS A 192 7.07 -4.82 -3.05
N ASP A 193 6.25 -4.59 -2.04
CA ASP A 193 5.27 -5.56 -1.54
C ASP A 193 4.18 -5.85 -2.58
N ASP A 194 3.71 -4.84 -3.35
CA ASP A 194 2.75 -5.03 -4.44
C ASP A 194 3.33 -5.91 -5.55
N ASN A 195 4.58 -5.68 -5.93
CA ASN A 195 5.27 -6.43 -6.99
C ASN A 195 5.58 -7.87 -6.56
N GLU A 196 5.98 -8.10 -5.30
CA GLU A 196 6.18 -9.43 -4.73
C GLU A 196 4.87 -10.24 -4.71
N LEU A 197 3.76 -9.57 -4.39
CA LEU A 197 2.45 -10.20 -4.38
C LEU A 197 1.98 -10.59 -5.79
N GLU A 198 2.20 -9.73 -6.78
CA GLU A 198 1.86 -10.03 -8.19
C GLU A 198 2.70 -11.20 -8.71
N ALA A 199 3.99 -11.24 -8.39
CA ALA A 199 4.87 -12.36 -8.74
C ALA A 199 4.38 -13.66 -8.09
N LEU A 200 3.97 -13.62 -6.81
CA LEU A 200 3.36 -14.76 -6.12
C LEU A 200 2.05 -15.20 -6.79
N THR A 201 1.23 -14.25 -7.22
CA THR A 201 -0.03 -14.51 -7.91
C THR A 201 0.19 -15.26 -9.24
N ILE A 202 1.20 -14.86 -10.02
CA ILE A 202 1.59 -15.52 -11.26
C ILE A 202 2.14 -16.93 -10.98
N ALA A 203 3.01 -17.08 -9.98
CA ALA A 203 3.57 -18.36 -9.60
C ALA A 203 2.47 -19.35 -9.15
N LEU A 204 1.55 -18.92 -8.29
CA LEU A 204 0.41 -19.76 -7.87
C LEU A 204 -0.55 -20.03 -9.03
N GLY A 205 -0.74 -19.09 -9.95
CA GLY A 205 -1.51 -19.29 -11.17
C GLY A 205 -0.90 -20.34 -12.09
N THR A 206 0.43 -20.36 -12.20
CA THR A 206 1.17 -21.42 -12.91
C THR A 206 0.93 -22.78 -12.26
N VAL A 207 1.07 -22.88 -10.95
CA VAL A 207 0.79 -24.14 -10.22
C VAL A 207 -0.65 -24.57 -10.40
N ALA A 208 -1.61 -23.63 -10.32
CA ALA A 208 -3.03 -23.94 -10.56
C ALA A 208 -3.29 -24.44 -11.98
N ALA A 209 -2.60 -23.90 -12.98
CA ALA A 209 -2.68 -24.37 -14.37
C ALA A 209 -2.21 -25.82 -14.52
N VAL A 210 -1.07 -26.17 -13.92
CA VAL A 210 -0.53 -27.53 -13.91
C VAL A 210 -1.46 -28.50 -13.18
N LEU A 211 -1.96 -28.11 -12.01
CA LEU A 211 -2.89 -28.92 -11.24
C LEU A 211 -4.21 -29.14 -11.99
N LEU A 212 -4.73 -28.13 -12.69
CA LEU A 212 -5.96 -28.26 -13.47
C LEU A 212 -5.87 -29.36 -14.54
N VAL A 213 -4.69 -29.49 -15.16
CA VAL A 213 -4.48 -30.49 -16.23
C VAL A 213 -4.26 -31.88 -15.64
N ASN A 214 -3.45 -32.00 -14.56
CA ASN A 214 -3.00 -33.29 -14.05
C ASN A 214 -3.83 -33.81 -12.88
N LEU A 215 -4.27 -32.94 -11.98
CA LEU A 215 -5.01 -33.33 -10.77
C LEU A 215 -6.02 -32.23 -10.38
N PRO A 216 -7.15 -32.07 -11.12
CA PRO A 216 -8.08 -30.94 -10.88
C PRO A 216 -8.61 -30.84 -9.46
N ALA A 217 -8.77 -31.94 -8.74
CA ALA A 217 -9.23 -31.98 -7.36
C ALA A 217 -8.28 -31.21 -6.42
N ALA A 218 -6.96 -31.16 -6.73
CA ALA A 218 -5.98 -30.46 -5.94
C ALA A 218 -6.10 -28.91 -6.03
N LEU A 219 -6.90 -28.36 -6.96
CA LEU A 219 -7.22 -26.93 -6.98
C LEU A 219 -7.89 -26.45 -5.69
N ALA A 220 -8.59 -27.33 -4.97
CA ALA A 220 -9.12 -27.03 -3.65
C ALA A 220 -8.04 -26.55 -2.68
N ILE A 221 -6.81 -27.09 -2.78
CA ILE A 221 -5.65 -26.66 -1.97
C ILE A 221 -5.28 -25.23 -2.31
N ILE A 222 -5.25 -24.86 -3.61
CA ILE A 222 -4.94 -23.50 -4.03
C ILE A 222 -6.01 -22.52 -3.54
N VAL A 223 -7.30 -22.88 -3.56
CA VAL A 223 -8.38 -22.07 -2.98
C VAL A 223 -8.12 -21.83 -1.49
N VAL A 224 -7.81 -22.88 -0.73
CA VAL A 224 -7.52 -22.77 0.71
C VAL A 224 -6.29 -21.88 0.97
N ILE A 225 -5.20 -22.10 0.23
CA ILE A 225 -3.97 -21.29 0.35
C ILE A 225 -4.28 -19.81 0.06
N SER A 226 -5.04 -19.53 -0.99
CA SER A 226 -5.40 -18.16 -1.39
C SER A 226 -6.26 -17.47 -0.34
N VAL A 227 -7.25 -18.18 0.24
CA VAL A 227 -8.10 -17.63 1.31
C VAL A 227 -7.31 -17.38 2.58
N ILE A 228 -6.43 -18.31 2.96
CA ILE A 228 -5.54 -18.14 4.14
C ILE A 228 -4.57 -16.98 3.89
N GLY A 229 -3.97 -16.90 2.70
CA GLY A 229 -3.08 -15.79 2.31
C GLY A 229 -3.76 -14.44 2.45
N ASN A 230 -4.99 -14.29 1.93
CA ASN A 230 -5.78 -13.07 2.12
C ASN A 230 -6.03 -12.76 3.59
N ARG A 231 -6.35 -13.76 4.42
CA ARG A 231 -6.55 -13.55 5.88
C ARG A 231 -5.28 -13.11 6.59
N ILE A 232 -4.14 -13.71 6.29
CA ILE A 232 -2.85 -13.33 6.89
C ILE A 232 -2.51 -11.88 6.54
N ALA A 233 -2.74 -11.51 5.30
CA ALA A 233 -2.50 -10.15 4.83
C ALA A 233 -3.42 -9.14 5.53
N GLU A 234 -4.70 -9.45 5.71
CA GLU A 234 -5.66 -8.63 6.47
C GLU A 234 -5.21 -8.46 7.93
N VAL A 235 -4.83 -9.55 8.60
CA VAL A 235 -4.33 -9.50 9.99
C VAL A 235 -3.09 -8.63 10.10
N ARG A 236 -2.14 -8.73 9.16
CA ARG A 236 -0.95 -7.87 9.12
C ARG A 236 -1.34 -6.40 8.94
N GLN A 237 -2.27 -6.10 8.03
CA GLN A 237 -2.75 -4.74 7.82
C GLN A 237 -3.46 -4.18 9.06
N LEU A 238 -4.29 -4.98 9.71
CA LEU A 238 -4.91 -4.61 11.00
C LEU A 238 -3.85 -4.33 12.07
N GLN A 239 -2.75 -5.09 12.11
CA GLN A 239 -1.65 -4.86 13.04
C GLN A 239 -0.88 -3.58 12.72
N VAL A 240 -0.69 -3.21 11.45
CA VAL A 240 -0.10 -1.94 11.05
C VAL A 240 -1.02 -0.79 11.43
N ASP A 241 -2.31 -0.88 11.15
CA ASP A 241 -3.33 0.11 11.53
C ASP A 241 -3.42 0.31 13.05
N VAL A 242 -3.18 -0.77 13.84
CA VAL A 242 -3.14 -0.71 15.32
C VAL A 242 -1.85 -0.06 15.84
N ARG A 243 -0.79 0.07 15.04
CA ARG A 243 0.52 0.65 15.44
C ARG A 243 0.78 2.06 14.93
N THR A 244 -0.06 2.55 14.03
CA THR A 244 0.10 3.89 13.45
C THR A 244 -1.06 4.80 13.82
N ASP A 245 -0.79 6.08 13.92
CA ASP A 245 -1.80 7.12 14.09
C ASP A 245 -2.44 7.46 12.73
N PRO A 246 -3.75 7.37 12.57
CA PRO A 246 -4.41 7.53 11.27
C PRO A 246 -4.39 8.96 10.72
N LYS A 247 -4.14 9.97 11.57
CA LYS A 247 -4.08 11.38 11.16
C LYS A 247 -2.71 11.76 10.64
N THR A 248 -1.67 11.30 11.33
CA THR A 248 -0.28 11.70 11.07
C THR A 248 0.54 10.66 10.31
N GLY A 249 0.07 9.40 10.30
CA GLY A 249 0.81 8.27 9.75
C GLY A 249 2.10 7.92 10.54
N LEU A 250 2.40 8.60 11.64
CA LEU A 250 3.45 8.23 12.58
C LEU A 250 3.06 6.99 13.38
N LEU A 251 4.01 6.41 14.11
CA LEU A 251 3.66 5.39 15.10
C LEU A 251 2.73 6.00 16.15
N ASN A 252 1.68 5.29 16.53
CA ASN A 252 0.91 5.64 17.72
C ASN A 252 1.68 5.22 18.97
N MET A 253 1.19 5.57 20.15
CA MET A 253 1.86 5.27 21.41
C MET A 253 2.28 3.80 21.53
N ARG A 254 1.40 2.86 21.20
CA ARG A 254 1.72 1.43 21.26
C ARG A 254 2.85 1.03 20.29
N GLY A 255 2.74 1.45 19.03
CA GLY A 255 3.75 1.15 18.00
C GLY A 255 5.11 1.76 18.35
N TRP A 256 5.11 3.00 18.90
CA TRP A 256 6.29 3.68 19.34
C TRP A 256 6.93 2.97 20.55
N GLN A 257 6.17 2.64 21.59
CA GLN A 257 6.70 1.94 22.78
C GLN A 257 7.36 0.62 22.41
N GLU A 258 6.71 -0.20 21.56
CA GLU A 258 7.29 -1.46 21.09
C GLU A 258 8.61 -1.27 20.32
N GLY A 259 8.71 -0.21 19.51
CA GLY A 259 9.92 0.17 18.77
C GLY A 259 11.02 0.66 19.71
N ALA A 260 10.67 1.60 20.59
CA ALA A 260 11.56 2.23 21.55
C ALA A 260 12.16 1.21 22.52
N GLN A 261 11.35 0.29 23.05
CA GLN A 261 11.83 -0.77 23.95
C GLN A 261 12.89 -1.67 23.30
N ARG A 262 12.67 -2.04 22.01
CA ARG A 262 13.65 -2.83 21.25
C ARG A 262 14.95 -2.06 20.99
N ALA A 263 14.84 -0.76 20.68
CA ALA A 263 16.01 0.08 20.47
C ALA A 263 16.78 0.29 21.77
N LEU A 264 16.09 0.62 22.86
CA LEU A 264 16.70 0.81 24.17
C LEU A 264 17.43 -0.47 24.66
N SER A 265 16.84 -1.65 24.45
CA SER A 265 17.50 -2.91 24.79
C SER A 265 18.77 -3.19 23.95
N ARG A 266 18.88 -2.63 22.74
CA ARG A 266 20.12 -2.68 21.93
C ARG A 266 21.17 -1.74 22.48
N VAL A 267 20.77 -0.51 22.80
CA VAL A 267 21.63 0.52 23.39
C VAL A 267 22.19 0.04 24.74
N GLU A 268 21.36 -0.56 25.59
CA GLU A 268 21.76 -1.14 26.88
C GLU A 268 22.84 -2.22 26.71
N ARG A 269 22.65 -3.15 25.77
CA ARG A 269 23.64 -4.22 25.50
C ARG A 269 24.97 -3.66 24.96
N ALA A 270 24.93 -2.52 24.28
CA ALA A 270 26.10 -1.83 23.77
C ALA A 270 26.75 -0.88 24.81
N ASN A 271 26.21 -0.78 26.03
CA ASN A 271 26.57 0.22 27.04
C ASN A 271 26.55 1.66 26.48
N GLY A 272 25.61 1.94 25.57
CA GLY A 272 25.47 3.23 24.91
C GLY A 272 24.49 4.16 25.63
N SER A 273 24.21 5.31 25.00
CA SER A 273 23.23 6.29 25.42
C SER A 273 22.06 6.37 24.44
N ALA A 274 20.94 6.90 24.88
CA ALA A 274 19.80 7.22 24.02
C ALA A 274 19.03 8.40 24.61
N ALA A 275 18.30 9.13 23.79
CA ALA A 275 17.47 10.24 24.26
C ALA A 275 16.01 10.03 23.90
N VAL A 276 15.12 10.37 24.82
CA VAL A 276 13.68 10.52 24.59
C VAL A 276 13.35 12.01 24.56
N LEU A 277 12.71 12.45 23.48
CA LEU A 277 12.17 13.79 23.35
C LEU A 277 10.66 13.72 23.41
N MET A 278 10.03 14.46 24.31
CA MET A 278 8.60 14.74 24.30
C MET A 278 8.38 16.11 23.67
N VAL A 279 7.54 16.18 22.66
CA VAL A 279 7.27 17.37 21.84
C VAL A 279 5.80 17.72 21.94
N ASP A 280 5.48 18.92 22.42
CA ASP A 280 4.10 19.39 22.61
C ASP A 280 3.89 20.71 21.86
N LEU A 281 2.82 20.80 21.07
CA LEU A 281 2.49 21.99 20.28
C LEU A 281 1.87 23.07 21.16
N ASP A 282 2.55 24.21 21.25
CA ASP A 282 2.07 25.34 22.05
C ASP A 282 0.76 25.88 21.49
N HIS A 283 -0.22 26.05 22.38
CA HIS A 283 -1.51 26.65 22.06
C HIS A 283 -2.30 25.94 20.94
N PHE A 284 -2.14 24.64 20.74
CA PHE A 284 -2.82 23.86 19.68
C PHE A 284 -4.34 24.00 19.77
N LYS A 285 -4.91 24.05 20.99
CA LYS A 285 -6.35 24.26 21.17
C LYS A 285 -6.82 25.54 20.46
N SER A 286 -6.02 26.61 20.46
CA SER A 286 -6.37 27.86 19.79
C SER A 286 -6.52 27.71 18.27
N ILE A 287 -5.79 26.77 17.66
CA ILE A 287 -5.92 26.44 16.24
C ILE A 287 -7.31 25.86 15.97
N ASN A 288 -7.72 24.87 16.75
CA ASN A 288 -9.04 24.26 16.65
C ASN A 288 -10.17 25.28 16.93
N ASP A 289 -9.99 26.11 17.93
CA ASP A 289 -10.98 27.12 18.33
C ASP A 289 -11.12 28.22 17.27
N THR A 290 -10.04 28.58 16.59
CA THR A 290 -10.05 29.64 15.57
C THR A 290 -10.48 29.14 14.20
N TRP A 291 -9.84 28.06 13.68
CA TRP A 291 -10.00 27.60 12.30
C TRP A 291 -10.79 26.30 12.16
N GLY A 292 -11.07 25.60 13.29
CA GLY A 292 -11.82 24.34 13.31
C GLY A 292 -10.91 23.09 13.34
N HIS A 293 -11.51 21.96 13.65
CA HIS A 293 -10.79 20.68 13.75
C HIS A 293 -10.06 20.24 12.48
N PRO A 294 -10.59 20.48 11.25
CA PRO A 294 -9.83 20.15 10.04
C PRO A 294 -8.47 20.87 9.96
N ALA A 295 -8.43 22.14 10.35
CA ALA A 295 -7.19 22.92 10.37
C ALA A 295 -6.19 22.40 11.42
N GLY A 296 -6.69 21.93 12.56
CA GLY A 296 -5.87 21.23 13.55
C GLY A 296 -5.32 19.90 13.03
N ASP A 297 -6.12 19.15 12.28
CA ASP A 297 -5.69 17.89 11.66
C ASP A 297 -4.60 18.14 10.61
N ASP A 298 -4.75 19.17 9.76
CA ASP A 298 -3.71 19.59 8.81
C ASP A 298 -2.42 19.97 9.54
N MET A 299 -2.51 20.76 10.62
CA MET A 299 -1.35 21.13 11.43
C MET A 299 -0.61 19.91 11.98
N LEU A 300 -1.33 18.91 12.52
CA LEU A 300 -0.73 17.67 13.00
C LEU A 300 -0.02 16.87 11.90
N GLU A 301 -0.58 16.84 10.68
CA GLU A 301 0.05 16.19 9.53
C GLU A 301 1.36 16.88 9.12
N TYR A 302 1.37 18.23 9.05
CA TYR A 302 2.57 19.01 8.72
C TYR A 302 3.67 18.85 9.78
N VAL A 303 3.30 18.86 11.07
CA VAL A 303 4.25 18.60 12.16
C VAL A 303 4.84 17.19 12.06
N ALA A 304 4.03 16.19 11.74
CA ALA A 304 4.53 14.84 11.55
C ALA A 304 5.53 14.74 10.38
N HIS A 305 5.30 15.46 9.28
CA HIS A 305 6.25 15.58 8.18
C HIS A 305 7.54 16.28 8.60
N ALA A 306 7.46 17.35 9.36
CA ALA A 306 8.62 18.07 9.89
C ALA A 306 9.46 17.16 10.79
N LEU A 307 8.84 16.44 11.73
CA LEU A 307 9.51 15.49 12.60
C LEU A 307 10.24 14.38 11.82
N ARG A 308 9.62 13.80 10.78
CA ARG A 308 10.28 12.82 9.91
C ARG A 308 11.47 13.41 9.16
N GLY A 309 11.37 14.65 8.70
CA GLY A 309 12.45 15.37 8.02
C GLY A 309 13.60 15.76 8.96
N ALA A 310 13.29 15.99 10.23
CA ALA A 310 14.25 16.36 11.26
C ALA A 310 14.97 15.16 11.92
N THR A 311 14.55 13.93 11.66
CA THR A 311 15.06 12.71 12.31
C THR A 311 15.78 11.79 11.33
N ARG A 312 16.69 10.95 11.85
CA ARG A 312 17.44 9.94 11.08
C ARG A 312 16.56 8.69 10.87
N PRO A 313 16.87 7.83 9.89
CA PRO A 313 16.14 6.55 9.70
C PRO A 313 16.20 5.59 10.90
N SER A 314 17.20 5.73 11.77
CA SER A 314 17.35 4.98 13.03
C SER A 314 16.45 5.47 14.15
N ASP A 315 15.98 6.72 14.06
CA ASP A 315 15.19 7.37 15.09
C ASP A 315 13.74 6.89 15.03
N ILE A 316 13.08 6.85 16.18
CA ILE A 316 11.73 6.33 16.28
C ILE A 316 10.79 7.47 16.64
N VAL A 317 9.92 7.82 15.69
CA VAL A 317 8.99 8.95 15.83
C VAL A 317 7.57 8.45 16.00
N GLY A 318 6.83 8.97 16.97
CA GLY A 318 5.45 8.62 17.24
C GLY A 318 4.60 9.81 17.67
N ARG A 319 3.28 9.62 17.59
CA ARG A 319 2.32 10.53 18.20
C ARG A 319 1.88 9.93 19.54
N PHE A 320 2.10 10.69 20.62
CA PHE A 320 1.78 10.26 21.98
C PHE A 320 0.28 10.36 22.24
N GLY A 321 -0.33 11.48 21.86
CA GLY A 321 -1.78 11.74 21.96
C GLY A 321 -2.08 13.21 21.68
N GLY A 322 -3.33 13.55 21.36
CA GLY A 322 -3.70 14.96 21.17
C GLY A 322 -2.78 15.74 20.24
N GLU A 323 -2.04 16.67 20.81
CA GLU A 323 -1.02 17.54 20.20
C GLU A 323 0.42 17.15 20.55
N GLU A 324 0.62 15.98 21.18
CA GLU A 324 1.89 15.51 21.70
C GLU A 324 2.52 14.47 20.78
N PHE A 325 3.84 14.63 20.56
CA PHE A 325 4.67 13.71 19.80
C PHE A 325 5.85 13.25 20.64
N VAL A 326 6.40 12.10 20.28
CA VAL A 326 7.53 11.51 20.99
C VAL A 326 8.57 11.00 20.01
N VAL A 327 9.84 11.24 20.32
CA VAL A 327 10.98 10.79 19.50
C VAL A 327 11.97 10.06 20.41
N LEU A 328 12.41 8.87 19.96
CA LEU A 328 13.59 8.23 20.55
C LEU A 328 14.76 8.38 19.58
N LEU A 329 15.88 8.84 20.08
CA LEU A 329 17.16 8.96 19.38
C LEU A 329 18.12 7.91 19.96
N PRO A 330 18.30 6.75 19.30
CA PRO A 330 19.29 5.78 19.72
C PRO A 330 20.71 6.35 19.54
N GLU A 331 21.61 5.99 20.45
CA GLU A 331 23.03 6.37 20.40
C GLU A 331 23.28 7.90 20.48
N ALA A 332 22.32 8.68 20.99
CA ALA A 332 22.47 10.11 21.18
C ALA A 332 22.92 10.43 22.61
N ASP A 333 23.87 11.32 22.74
CA ASP A 333 24.24 11.96 24.01
C ASP A 333 23.37 13.20 24.29
N THR A 334 23.62 13.88 25.43
CA THR A 334 22.86 15.07 25.82
C THR A 334 22.97 16.19 24.80
N GLY A 335 24.17 16.47 24.30
CA GLY A 335 24.39 17.54 23.32
C GLY A 335 23.74 17.29 21.98
N GLU A 336 23.81 16.04 21.49
CA GLU A 336 23.14 15.63 20.25
C GLU A 336 21.60 15.67 20.41
N ALA A 337 21.09 15.31 21.57
CA ALA A 337 19.65 15.34 21.86
C ALA A 337 19.12 16.78 21.93
N GLU A 338 19.85 17.71 22.59
CA GLU A 338 19.51 19.13 22.60
C GLU A 338 19.52 19.74 21.21
N GLN A 339 20.54 19.45 20.40
CA GLN A 339 20.62 19.90 19.01
C GLN A 339 19.48 19.35 18.16
N ALA A 340 19.09 18.09 18.35
CA ALA A 340 17.95 17.49 17.66
C ALA A 340 16.64 18.18 18.10
N GLY A 341 16.45 18.42 19.40
CA GLY A 341 15.31 19.15 19.92
C GLY A 341 15.20 20.55 19.33
N GLU A 342 16.31 21.30 19.31
CA GLU A 342 16.35 22.68 18.78
C GLU A 342 16.11 22.71 17.26
N ARG A 343 16.60 21.71 16.51
CA ARG A 343 16.30 21.52 15.09
C ARG A 343 14.81 21.30 14.86
N ILE A 344 14.18 20.41 15.64
CA ILE A 344 12.74 20.14 15.58
C ILE A 344 11.95 21.41 15.92
N ARG A 345 12.26 22.09 17.00
CA ARG A 345 11.62 23.32 17.43
C ARG A 345 11.63 24.37 16.31
N ARG A 346 12.78 24.61 15.71
CA ARG A 346 12.95 25.58 14.62
C ARG A 346 12.16 25.18 13.38
N MET A 347 12.22 23.91 12.98
CA MET A 347 11.44 23.44 11.82
C MET A 347 9.95 23.61 12.03
N ILE A 348 9.43 23.40 13.24
CA ILE A 348 8.01 23.59 13.55
C ILE A 348 7.65 25.08 13.53
N SER A 349 8.51 25.97 14.07
CA SER A 349 8.25 27.42 14.09
C SER A 349 8.24 28.03 12.67
N GLU A 350 8.94 27.44 11.72
CA GLU A 350 9.01 27.86 10.31
C GLU A 350 7.88 27.28 9.44
N LEU A 351 6.98 26.45 9.99
CA LEU A 351 5.91 25.82 9.21
C LEU A 351 4.91 26.84 8.68
N HIS A 352 4.56 26.70 7.42
CA HIS A 352 3.45 27.36 6.77
C HIS A 352 2.44 26.28 6.36
N VAL A 353 1.31 26.20 7.09
CA VAL A 353 0.31 25.14 6.91
C VAL A 353 -0.89 25.71 6.16
N PRO A 354 -1.01 25.45 4.86
CA PRO A 354 -2.20 25.80 4.09
C PRO A 354 -3.38 24.92 4.53
N THR A 355 -4.50 25.56 4.87
CA THR A 355 -5.71 24.89 5.33
C THR A 355 -6.96 25.69 4.94
N THR A 356 -8.11 25.32 5.46
CA THR A 356 -9.36 26.06 5.30
C THR A 356 -9.93 26.48 6.65
N ASP A 357 -10.51 27.68 6.70
CA ASP A 357 -11.25 28.15 7.88
C ASP A 357 -12.59 27.45 8.07
N LYS A 358 -13.30 27.76 9.15
CA LYS A 358 -14.65 27.22 9.47
C LYS A 358 -15.70 27.50 8.40
N ARG A 359 -15.47 28.47 7.51
CA ARG A 359 -16.37 28.85 6.41
C ARG A 359 -15.94 28.28 5.07
N GLY A 360 -14.83 27.50 5.04
CA GLY A 360 -14.26 26.92 3.82
C GLY A 360 -13.38 27.86 3.02
N GLY A 361 -13.01 29.02 3.57
CA GLY A 361 -12.05 29.95 2.94
C GLY A 361 -10.61 29.47 3.12
N PRO A 362 -9.71 29.65 2.12
CA PRO A 362 -8.31 29.28 2.25
C PRO A 362 -7.61 30.17 3.28
N VAL A 363 -6.83 29.56 4.16
CA VAL A 363 -6.03 30.23 5.19
C VAL A 363 -4.68 29.52 5.36
N ALA A 364 -3.65 30.22 5.80
CA ALA A 364 -2.37 29.64 6.18
C ALA A 364 -2.13 29.86 7.69
N ILE A 365 -1.78 28.79 8.39
CA ILE A 365 -1.38 28.85 9.81
C ILE A 365 0.15 28.99 9.85
N THR A 366 0.61 30.03 10.52
CA THR A 366 2.04 30.36 10.73
C THR A 366 2.31 30.63 12.19
N ASP A 367 3.58 30.82 12.52
CA ASP A 367 4.03 31.29 13.85
C ASP A 367 3.56 30.36 14.99
N ARG A 368 3.64 29.06 14.78
CA ARG A 368 3.32 28.04 15.79
C ARG A 368 4.60 27.49 16.39
N THR A 369 4.62 27.44 17.71
CA THR A 369 5.78 27.01 18.46
C THR A 369 5.55 25.67 19.15
N THR A 370 6.60 25.09 19.67
CA THR A 370 6.55 23.81 20.40
C THR A 370 7.48 23.87 21.61
N SER A 371 7.02 23.28 22.71
CA SER A 371 7.83 23.04 23.91
C SER A 371 8.34 21.59 23.88
N ILE A 372 9.62 21.40 24.11
CA ILE A 372 10.28 20.09 24.00
C ILE A 372 11.02 19.77 25.30
N GLY A 373 10.74 18.59 25.86
CA GLY A 373 11.45 18.02 27.00
C GLY A 373 12.34 16.87 26.56
N VAL A 374 13.55 16.78 27.09
CA VAL A 374 14.58 15.79 26.74
C VAL A 374 14.98 14.99 27.96
N ALA A 375 14.95 13.66 27.88
CA ALA A 375 15.48 12.77 28.89
C ALA A 375 16.49 11.78 28.30
N ILE A 376 17.60 11.56 28.99
CA ILE A 376 18.75 10.77 28.52
C ILE A 376 18.84 9.45 29.29
N TYR A 377 18.94 8.35 28.55
CA TYR A 377 19.34 7.02 29.06
C TYR A 377 20.86 6.90 29.07
N PRO A 378 21.50 6.39 30.12
CA PRO A 378 20.92 5.96 31.42
C PRO A 378 20.96 7.08 32.49
N VAL A 379 21.24 8.33 32.12
CA VAL A 379 21.53 9.45 33.04
C VAL A 379 20.31 9.79 33.89
N HIS A 380 19.16 10.04 33.26
CA HIS A 380 17.94 10.44 33.96
C HIS A 380 17.09 9.25 34.38
N ALA A 381 17.11 8.15 33.60
CA ALA A 381 16.43 6.91 33.96
C ALA A 381 16.98 5.72 33.16
N LYS A 382 16.68 4.48 33.66
CA LYS A 382 17.04 3.23 32.98
C LYS A 382 15.84 2.54 32.32
N ARG A 383 14.63 2.90 32.69
CA ARG A 383 13.41 2.33 32.12
C ARG A 383 12.76 3.32 31.17
N LEU A 384 12.14 2.82 30.12
CA LEU A 384 11.48 3.64 29.12
C LEU A 384 10.37 4.53 29.71
N ASP A 385 9.57 3.96 30.62
CA ASP A 385 8.47 4.69 31.23
C ASP A 385 8.97 5.85 32.12
N ASP A 386 10.06 5.65 32.83
CA ASP A 386 10.68 6.66 33.68
C ASP A 386 11.35 7.77 32.82
N LEU A 387 11.93 7.40 31.66
CA LEU A 387 12.45 8.37 30.68
C LEU A 387 11.33 9.22 30.09
N LEU A 388 10.18 8.62 29.76
CA LEU A 388 9.01 9.36 29.28
C LEU A 388 8.52 10.35 30.34
N GLN A 389 8.44 9.93 31.61
CA GLN A 389 8.03 10.79 32.71
C GLN A 389 9.01 11.96 32.92
N ALA A 390 10.33 11.72 32.84
CA ALA A 390 11.34 12.76 32.98
C ALA A 390 11.26 13.76 31.79
N ALA A 391 11.06 13.27 30.56
CA ALA A 391 10.88 14.12 29.41
C ALA A 391 9.59 14.96 29.50
N ASP A 392 8.49 14.40 29.97
CA ASP A 392 7.23 15.10 30.18
C ASP A 392 7.35 16.22 31.24
N ALA A 393 8.03 15.94 32.37
CA ALA A 393 8.33 16.95 33.37
C ALA A 393 9.14 18.13 32.78
N ALA A 394 10.11 17.85 31.92
CA ALA A 394 10.89 18.88 31.24
C ALA A 394 10.04 19.70 30.23
N VAL A 395 9.02 19.09 29.56
CA VAL A 395 8.03 19.84 28.75
C VAL A 395 7.25 20.82 29.63
N TYR A 396 6.81 20.35 30.79
CA TYR A 396 6.08 21.19 31.71
C TYR A 396 6.91 22.40 32.14
N GLU A 397 8.19 22.21 32.49
CA GLU A 397 9.13 23.32 32.80
C GLU A 397 9.29 24.26 31.59
N ALA A 398 9.39 23.72 30.36
CA ALA A 398 9.47 24.53 29.15
C ALA A 398 8.23 25.43 29.00
N LYS A 399 7.04 24.89 29.27
CA LYS A 399 5.79 25.65 29.20
C LYS A 399 5.67 26.73 30.26
N GLU A 400 6.14 26.48 31.49
CA GLU A 400 6.16 27.47 32.57
C GLU A 400 7.16 28.58 32.32
N ASN A 401 8.29 28.28 31.69
CA ASN A 401 9.36 29.26 31.41
C ASN A 401 9.18 30.01 30.07
N GLY A 402 7.95 30.08 29.54
CA GLY A 402 7.63 30.95 28.40
C GLY A 402 7.42 30.23 27.08
N ARG A 403 7.41 28.88 27.07
CA ARG A 403 7.22 28.06 25.87
C ARG A 403 8.34 28.20 24.84
N ASP A 404 8.11 27.65 23.62
CA ASP A 404 9.04 27.76 22.48
C ASP A 404 10.51 27.51 22.86
N GLN A 405 10.77 26.41 23.55
CA GLN A 405 12.11 26.06 24.02
C GLN A 405 12.30 24.57 24.24
N VAL A 406 13.55 24.16 24.28
CA VAL A 406 14.00 22.83 24.66
C VAL A 406 14.47 22.84 26.10
N ARG A 407 14.06 21.86 26.91
CA ARG A 407 14.53 21.63 28.28
C ARG A 407 15.01 20.19 28.44
N VAL A 408 16.15 20.05 29.07
CA VAL A 408 16.68 18.74 29.49
C VAL A 408 16.22 18.48 30.92
N ALA A 409 15.78 17.27 31.16
CA ALA A 409 15.39 16.80 32.51
C ALA A 409 16.56 16.99 33.50
N THR A 410 16.23 17.28 34.74
CA THR A 410 17.21 17.50 35.83
C THR A 410 17.33 16.31 36.77
#